data_84bd7e72917c7c79deec3124eb53f554
#
_entry.id   84bd7e72917c7c79deec3124eb53f554
#
_cell.length_a   1.000
_cell.length_b   1.000
_cell.length_c   1.000
_cell.angle_alpha   90.00
_cell.angle_beta   90.00
_cell.angle_gamma   90.00
#
_symmetry.space_group_name_H-M   'P 1'
#
loop_
_entity.id
_entity.type
_entity.pdbx_description
1 polymer ?
#
loop_
_entity_poly.entity_id
_entity_poly.type
_entity_poly.pdbx_seq_one_letter_code
_entity_poly.pdbx_strand_id
1 'polypeptide(L)'
;LEHWLESAPYNVATNLISNYPETGDVTDGLDVADKGPMLVRSPEHDTIVEKITDELLIEKDMVYSLMDYLASGNHILLEGPIGTGKTHLAKLLPQLFSNENFRYESKMYTATTEWTTQDVIGGIVPKMKEDGQPMYDINYGCVVETLRENLTSGGTEPKTRYWTVIDEFNRAPIDKSFGPLFTALRDGRLGQIPSKKPGRIYDEMVIPRDYRIIGTLNTQDKSFLFNVSNALRSRFVSVRIGVPEKEKAEKEIYFAAMHALKKLDREDNYKDIIVLDHKNKRLDELNTDITLLQDLKLAYWVLASIRLFYGLGTALLVEMYKIIIDEKDFVMRENIRLDSTGLDEALTAKLIPQLDQLTKADLGAIRALH
;
A
#
# COMPACT_ATOMS: atom_id res chain seq x y z
N LEU A 1 -27.84 -8.09 19.24
CA LEU A 1 -27.31 -7.29 18.13
C LEU A 1 -28.24 -7.36 16.90
N GLU A 2 -28.80 -8.52 16.58
CA GLU A 2 -29.75 -8.68 15.43
C GLU A 2 -31.03 -7.87 15.60
N HIS A 3 -31.54 -7.72 16.80
CA HIS A 3 -32.79 -6.96 17.06
C HIS A 3 -32.63 -5.43 16.99
N TRP A 4 -31.40 -4.93 16.95
CA TRP A 4 -31.09 -3.49 16.86
C TRP A 4 -31.00 -2.99 15.42
N LEU A 5 -30.68 -3.88 14.49
CA LEU A 5 -30.52 -3.55 13.06
C LEU A 5 -31.85 -3.44 12.31
N GLU A 6 -32.93 -4.02 12.83
CA GLU A 6 -34.25 -3.97 12.19
C GLU A 6 -35.10 -2.73 12.55
N SER A 7 -34.70 -1.92 13.53
CA SER A 7 -35.52 -0.82 14.04
C SER A 7 -34.92 0.59 13.92
N ALA A 8 -33.77 0.77 13.29
CA ALA A 8 -33.22 2.09 13.07
C ALA A 8 -33.78 2.74 11.81
N PRO A 9 -34.60 3.79 11.89
CA PRO A 9 -35.10 4.46 10.71
C PRO A 9 -33.96 5.17 9.97
N TYR A 10 -33.92 4.97 8.66
CA TYR A 10 -32.97 5.54 7.69
C TYR A 10 -32.80 7.07 7.77
N ASN A 11 -33.63 7.76 8.53
CA ASN A 11 -33.67 9.21 8.69
C ASN A 11 -32.77 9.76 9.83
N VAL A 12 -32.12 8.93 10.63
CA VAL A 12 -31.27 9.43 11.74
C VAL A 12 -29.93 9.94 11.21
N ALA A 13 -29.39 9.34 10.15
CA ALA A 13 -28.15 9.80 9.55
C ALA A 13 -28.28 11.16 8.84
N THR A 14 -29.42 11.43 8.22
CA THR A 14 -29.66 12.68 7.48
C THR A 14 -29.90 13.88 8.40
N ASN A 15 -30.49 13.68 9.59
CA ASN A 15 -30.78 14.74 10.55
C ASN A 15 -29.59 15.12 11.44
N LEU A 16 -28.54 14.27 11.53
CA LEU A 16 -27.33 14.62 12.26
C LEU A 16 -26.37 15.52 11.45
N ILE A 17 -26.53 15.56 10.13
CA ILE A 17 -25.70 16.38 9.24
C ILE A 17 -26.20 17.84 9.16
N SER A 18 -27.47 18.10 9.45
CA SER A 18 -28.10 19.42 9.31
C SER A 18 -28.00 20.35 10.55
N ASN A 19 -27.49 19.88 11.68
CA ASN A 19 -27.50 20.62 12.94
C ASN A 19 -26.11 20.93 13.52
N TYR A 20 -25.08 21.14 12.68
CA TYR A 20 -23.86 21.81 13.15
C TYR A 20 -24.08 23.34 13.08
N PRO A 21 -23.96 24.07 14.19
CA PRO A 21 -24.03 25.52 14.16
C PRO A 21 -22.85 26.05 13.32
N GLU A 22 -23.16 26.91 12.35
CA GLU A 22 -22.19 27.75 11.71
C GLU A 22 -21.58 28.68 12.77
N THR A 23 -20.41 28.35 13.28
CA THR A 23 -19.64 29.24 14.11
C THR A 23 -19.10 30.36 13.24
N GLY A 24 -19.53 31.57 13.57
CA GLY A 24 -19.27 32.79 12.84
C GLY A 24 -17.81 33.13 12.65
N ASP A 25 -17.62 33.91 11.60
CA ASP A 25 -16.46 34.58 11.07
C ASP A 25 -15.33 34.90 12.06
N VAL A 26 -14.16 34.31 11.80
CA VAL A 26 -12.87 34.98 11.99
C VAL A 26 -12.09 34.83 10.69
N THR A 27 -12.41 35.72 9.76
CA THR A 27 -11.65 35.91 8.52
C THR A 27 -10.50 36.84 8.82
N ASP A 28 -9.27 36.31 8.82
CA ASP A 28 -8.12 37.11 8.46
C ASP A 28 -7.08 36.25 7.73
N GLY A 29 -7.00 36.41 6.42
CA GLY A 29 -5.78 36.34 5.63
C GLY A 29 -5.26 35.01 5.11
N LEU A 30 -6.01 33.91 5.19
CA LEU A 30 -5.83 32.76 4.31
C LEU A 30 -7.16 32.47 3.66
N ASP A 31 -7.21 32.63 2.34
CA ASP A 31 -8.42 32.39 1.57
C ASP A 31 -9.07 31.06 1.97
N VAL A 32 -10.27 31.16 2.51
CA VAL A 32 -11.18 30.08 2.89
C VAL A 32 -11.63 29.28 1.65
N ALA A 33 -10.94 29.43 0.53
CA ALA A 33 -11.47 29.14 -0.79
C ALA A 33 -11.29 27.72 -1.28
N ASP A 34 -10.48 26.86 -0.68
CA ASP A 34 -10.38 25.50 -1.26
C ASP A 34 -10.56 24.38 -0.22
N LYS A 35 -11.83 24.15 0.14
CA LYS A 35 -12.21 22.90 0.83
C LYS A 35 -11.95 21.66 -0.05
N GLY A 36 -11.36 21.85 -1.23
CA GLY A 36 -11.15 20.81 -2.22
C GLY A 36 -12.45 20.33 -2.90
N PRO A 37 -12.36 19.70 -4.07
CA PRO A 37 -13.51 19.11 -4.71
C PRO A 37 -14.07 17.94 -3.87
N MET A 38 -15.33 17.60 -4.10
CA MET A 38 -15.85 16.32 -3.62
C MET A 38 -15.21 15.18 -4.43
N LEU A 39 -14.82 14.12 -3.72
CA LEU A 39 -14.25 12.96 -4.37
C LEU A 39 -15.33 12.21 -5.15
N VAL A 40 -15.20 12.18 -6.47
CA VAL A 40 -16.14 11.48 -7.37
C VAL A 40 -15.39 10.35 -8.05
N ARG A 41 -16.05 9.20 -8.18
CA ARG A 41 -15.48 8.04 -8.88
C ARG A 41 -15.13 8.42 -10.32
N SER A 42 -13.99 7.92 -10.80
CA SER A 42 -13.59 8.06 -12.19
C SER A 42 -14.66 7.48 -13.14
N PRO A 43 -14.93 8.09 -14.29
CA PRO A 43 -15.74 7.46 -15.35
C PRO A 43 -15.17 6.10 -15.80
N GLU A 44 -13.86 5.93 -15.73
CA GLU A 44 -13.12 4.72 -16.12
C GLU A 44 -12.83 3.79 -14.94
N HIS A 45 -13.49 3.99 -13.78
CA HIS A 45 -13.18 3.24 -12.56
C HIS A 45 -13.25 1.71 -12.74
N ASP A 46 -14.19 1.19 -13.54
CA ASP A 46 -14.31 -0.24 -13.79
C ASP A 46 -13.06 -0.82 -14.47
N THR A 47 -12.51 -0.12 -15.45
CA THR A 47 -11.25 -0.52 -16.11
C THR A 47 -10.07 -0.53 -15.13
N ILE A 48 -10.02 0.48 -14.25
CA ILE A 48 -8.97 0.58 -13.22
C ILE A 48 -9.16 -0.53 -12.16
N VAL A 49 -10.40 -0.82 -11.76
CA VAL A 49 -10.72 -1.94 -10.86
C VAL A 49 -10.28 -3.27 -11.47
N GLU A 50 -10.57 -3.51 -12.74
CA GLU A 50 -10.12 -4.72 -13.44
C GLU A 50 -8.60 -4.84 -13.43
N LYS A 51 -7.90 -3.76 -13.75
CA LYS A 51 -6.43 -3.72 -13.68
C LYS A 51 -5.92 -4.06 -12.28
N ILE A 52 -6.47 -3.43 -11.23
CA ILE A 52 -6.08 -3.67 -9.84
C ILE A 52 -6.31 -5.14 -9.44
N THR A 53 -7.48 -5.69 -9.76
CA THR A 53 -7.83 -7.08 -9.40
C THR A 53 -6.99 -8.10 -10.14
N ASP A 54 -6.62 -7.79 -11.37
CA ASP A 54 -5.75 -8.64 -12.17
C ASP A 54 -4.29 -8.62 -11.68
N GLU A 55 -3.77 -7.44 -11.34
CA GLU A 55 -2.38 -7.31 -10.90
C GLU A 55 -2.16 -7.83 -9.46
N LEU A 56 -3.17 -7.74 -8.59
CA LEU A 56 -3.03 -8.03 -7.16
C LEU A 56 -3.79 -9.29 -6.70
N LEU A 57 -4.55 -9.94 -7.57
CA LEU A 57 -5.34 -11.14 -7.28
C LEU A 57 -6.36 -10.97 -6.14
N ILE A 58 -6.80 -9.73 -5.89
CA ILE A 58 -7.83 -9.40 -4.91
C ILE A 58 -9.23 -9.44 -5.54
N GLU A 59 -10.26 -9.46 -4.70
CA GLU A 59 -11.65 -9.47 -5.17
C GLU A 59 -12.10 -8.07 -5.62
N LYS A 60 -12.92 -8.00 -6.67
CA LYS A 60 -13.52 -6.75 -7.15
C LYS A 60 -14.30 -6.04 -6.07
N ASP A 61 -15.09 -6.77 -5.29
CA ASP A 61 -15.92 -6.24 -4.21
C ASP A 61 -15.09 -5.55 -3.13
N MET A 62 -13.87 -6.05 -2.87
CA MET A 62 -12.94 -5.40 -1.97
C MET A 62 -12.50 -4.04 -2.50
N VAL A 63 -12.18 -3.93 -3.81
CA VAL A 63 -11.77 -2.66 -4.42
C VAL A 63 -12.93 -1.67 -4.40
N TYR A 64 -14.16 -2.10 -4.71
CA TYR A 64 -15.35 -1.25 -4.60
C TYR A 64 -15.61 -0.78 -3.17
N SER A 65 -15.45 -1.65 -2.17
CA SER A 65 -15.55 -1.27 -0.76
C SER A 65 -14.52 -0.22 -0.37
N LEU A 66 -13.28 -0.36 -0.83
CA LEU A 66 -12.22 0.64 -0.63
C LEU A 66 -12.59 1.99 -1.28
N MET A 67 -13.17 1.96 -2.47
CA MET A 67 -13.65 3.18 -3.14
C MET A 67 -14.75 3.86 -2.33
N ASP A 68 -15.71 3.11 -1.79
CA ASP A 68 -16.80 3.65 -0.99
C ASP A 68 -16.30 4.28 0.31
N TYR A 69 -15.36 3.63 1.01
CA TYR A 69 -14.74 4.21 2.21
C TYR A 69 -14.00 5.51 1.89
N LEU A 70 -13.21 5.54 0.80
CA LEU A 70 -12.48 6.73 0.38
C LEU A 70 -13.43 7.85 -0.05
N ALA A 71 -14.47 7.55 -0.83
CA ALA A 71 -15.48 8.53 -1.25
C ALA A 71 -16.23 9.13 -0.06
N SER A 72 -16.50 8.32 0.98
CA SER A 72 -17.15 8.75 2.22
C SER A 72 -16.27 9.59 3.15
N GLY A 73 -15.02 9.90 2.76
CA GLY A 73 -14.13 10.74 3.56
C GLY A 73 -13.18 9.99 4.49
N ASN A 74 -13.22 8.66 4.52
CA ASN A 74 -12.36 7.88 5.40
C ASN A 74 -10.93 7.80 4.87
N HIS A 75 -9.97 7.73 5.79
CA HIS A 75 -8.62 7.28 5.53
C HIS A 75 -8.55 5.77 5.68
N ILE A 76 -7.55 5.11 5.09
CA ILE A 76 -7.48 3.64 5.04
C ILE A 76 -6.17 3.12 5.63
N LEU A 77 -6.27 2.02 6.38
CA LEU A 77 -5.16 1.16 6.75
C LEU A 77 -5.30 -0.19 6.05
N LEU A 78 -4.34 -0.52 5.19
CA LEU A 78 -4.24 -1.81 4.52
C LEU A 78 -3.42 -2.76 5.40
N GLU A 79 -4.07 -3.72 6.03
CA GLU A 79 -3.44 -4.67 6.95
C GLU A 79 -3.24 -6.03 6.27
N GLY A 80 -2.14 -6.72 6.56
CA GLY A 80 -1.95 -8.09 6.06
C GLY A 80 -0.50 -8.55 6.04
N PRO A 81 -0.26 -9.78 5.59
CA PRO A 81 1.06 -10.37 5.51
C PRO A 81 2.00 -9.61 4.57
N ILE A 82 3.30 -9.82 4.75
CA ILE A 82 4.32 -9.27 3.85
C ILE A 82 4.14 -9.85 2.44
N GLY A 83 4.30 -9.00 1.42
CA GLY A 83 4.28 -9.44 0.02
C GLY A 83 2.90 -9.68 -0.58
N THR A 84 1.81 -9.22 0.06
CA THR A 84 0.43 -9.30 -0.47
C THR A 84 0.03 -8.13 -1.37
N GLY A 85 0.96 -7.23 -1.71
CA GLY A 85 0.71 -6.13 -2.65
C GLY A 85 0.07 -4.88 -2.03
N LYS A 86 -0.01 -4.75 -0.69
CA LYS A 86 -0.61 -3.59 0.01
C LYS A 86 -0.08 -2.24 -0.47
N THR A 87 1.25 -2.11 -0.54
CA THR A 87 1.90 -0.87 -0.99
C THR A 87 1.60 -0.56 -2.45
N HIS A 88 1.50 -1.59 -3.29
CA HIS A 88 1.13 -1.43 -4.69
C HIS A 88 -0.34 -1.01 -4.82
N LEU A 89 -1.24 -1.65 -4.08
CA LEU A 89 -2.64 -1.26 -4.01
C LEU A 89 -2.80 0.21 -3.55
N ALA A 90 -2.11 0.59 -2.47
CA ALA A 90 -2.15 1.97 -1.95
C ALA A 90 -1.77 3.02 -3.02
N LYS A 91 -0.82 2.70 -3.91
CA LYS A 91 -0.41 3.58 -5.01
C LYS A 91 -1.45 3.70 -6.12
N LEU A 92 -2.25 2.65 -6.35
CA LEU A 92 -3.23 2.61 -7.43
C LEU A 92 -4.59 3.21 -7.03
N LEU A 93 -4.95 3.16 -5.74
CA LEU A 93 -6.26 3.63 -5.25
C LEU A 93 -6.60 5.08 -5.63
N PRO A 94 -5.69 6.07 -5.62
CA PRO A 94 -6.02 7.43 -6.04
C PRO A 94 -6.54 7.51 -7.46
N GLN A 95 -6.03 6.69 -8.39
CA GLN A 95 -6.41 6.70 -9.80
C GLN A 95 -7.89 6.42 -10.02
N LEU A 96 -8.55 5.70 -9.10
CA LEU A 96 -9.99 5.40 -9.14
C LEU A 96 -10.88 6.65 -9.07
N PHE A 97 -10.32 7.82 -8.76
CA PHE A 97 -11.02 9.09 -8.61
C PHE A 97 -10.56 10.15 -9.62
N SER A 98 -9.61 9.81 -10.49
CA SER A 98 -9.14 10.73 -11.53
C SER A 98 -10.24 11.01 -12.55
N ASN A 99 -10.32 12.26 -13.01
CA ASN A 99 -11.31 12.74 -13.97
C ASN A 99 -10.71 13.84 -14.83
N GLU A 100 -11.50 14.45 -15.70
CA GLU A 100 -11.06 15.50 -16.62
C GLU A 100 -10.42 16.71 -15.92
N ASN A 101 -10.87 17.04 -14.70
CA ASN A 101 -10.43 18.22 -13.97
C ASN A 101 -9.27 17.91 -13.00
N PHE A 102 -9.23 16.68 -12.46
CA PHE A 102 -8.27 16.28 -11.42
C PHE A 102 -7.66 14.92 -11.71
N ARG A 103 -6.34 14.86 -11.62
CA ARG A 103 -5.56 13.63 -11.62
C ARG A 103 -5.11 13.34 -10.20
N TYR A 104 -5.51 12.19 -9.66
CA TYR A 104 -5.11 11.78 -8.32
C TYR A 104 -3.93 10.82 -8.37
N GLU A 105 -2.89 11.17 -7.64
CA GLU A 105 -1.65 10.39 -7.51
C GLU A 105 -1.28 10.19 -6.04
N SER A 106 -0.33 9.31 -5.78
CA SER A 106 0.17 9.03 -4.43
C SER A 106 1.58 9.57 -4.24
N LYS A 107 1.84 10.20 -3.08
CA LYS A 107 3.18 10.42 -2.53
C LYS A 107 3.46 9.40 -1.45
N MET A 108 4.53 8.64 -1.60
CA MET A 108 4.87 7.55 -0.71
C MET A 108 6.01 7.91 0.22
N TYR A 109 5.81 7.58 1.49
CA TYR A 109 6.79 7.71 2.56
C TYR A 109 6.86 6.41 3.34
N THR A 110 8.02 6.03 3.83
CA THR A 110 8.20 4.81 4.64
C THR A 110 8.43 5.20 6.09
N ALA A 111 7.55 4.74 6.98
CA ALA A 111 7.67 5.02 8.40
C ALA A 111 8.83 4.25 9.03
N THR A 112 9.51 4.89 9.98
CA THR A 112 10.60 4.28 10.76
C THR A 112 10.38 4.45 12.25
N THR A 113 11.11 3.70 13.07
CA THR A 113 11.06 3.78 14.54
C THR A 113 11.48 5.15 15.10
N GLU A 114 12.20 5.94 14.30
CA GLU A 114 12.72 7.24 14.69
C GLU A 114 11.74 8.39 14.41
N TRP A 115 10.66 8.13 13.66
CA TRP A 115 9.70 9.16 13.31
C TRP A 115 9.15 9.90 14.53
N THR A 116 9.03 11.20 14.35
CA THR A 116 8.48 12.16 15.30
C THR A 116 7.39 13.01 14.62
N THR A 117 6.81 13.94 15.36
CA THR A 117 5.89 14.94 14.78
C THR A 117 6.54 15.75 13.65
N GLN A 118 7.88 15.92 13.69
CA GLN A 118 8.59 16.66 12.65
C GLN A 118 8.56 15.94 11.29
N ASP A 119 8.54 14.61 11.29
CA ASP A 119 8.49 13.82 10.06
C ASP A 119 7.10 13.82 9.42
N VAL A 120 6.07 14.08 10.21
CA VAL A 120 4.67 14.11 9.78
C VAL A 120 4.19 15.53 9.44
N ILE A 121 4.44 16.49 10.35
CA ILE A 121 3.99 17.87 10.25
C ILE A 121 5.12 18.79 9.78
N GLY A 122 6.28 18.67 10.40
CA GLY A 122 7.45 19.50 10.16
C GLY A 122 8.04 20.09 11.41
N GLY A 123 9.20 20.68 11.25
CA GLY A 123 9.96 21.26 12.34
C GLY A 123 11.06 22.20 11.86
N ILE A 124 11.72 22.81 12.83
CA ILE A 124 12.89 23.65 12.59
C ILE A 124 14.12 22.72 12.63
N VAL A 125 14.91 22.74 11.56
CA VAL A 125 16.11 21.94 11.43
C VAL A 125 17.35 22.85 11.28
N PRO A 126 18.47 22.51 11.93
CA PRO A 126 19.72 23.22 11.70
C PRO A 126 20.27 22.89 10.31
N LYS A 127 20.69 23.90 9.58
CA LYS A 127 21.41 23.79 8.31
C LYS A 127 22.71 24.59 8.37
N MET A 128 23.68 24.23 7.54
CA MET A 128 24.88 25.03 7.34
C MET A 128 24.69 25.85 6.07
N LYS A 129 25.02 27.15 6.13
CA LYS A 129 25.13 28.00 4.94
C LYS A 129 26.38 27.63 4.16
N GLU A 130 26.46 28.07 2.90
CA GLU A 130 27.65 27.90 2.06
C GLU A 130 28.93 28.51 2.69
N ASP A 131 28.79 29.54 3.50
CA ASP A 131 29.88 30.19 4.25
C ASP A 131 30.26 29.46 5.55
N GLY A 132 29.66 28.31 5.84
CA GLY A 132 29.92 27.51 7.04
C GLY A 132 29.22 28.01 8.32
N GLN A 133 28.40 29.06 8.26
CA GLN A 133 27.66 29.53 9.41
C GLN A 133 26.38 28.68 9.64
N PRO A 134 26.04 28.35 10.91
CA PRO A 134 24.82 27.67 11.20
C PRO A 134 23.58 28.57 10.91
N MET A 135 22.57 27.99 10.29
CA MET A 135 21.27 28.62 10.13
C MET A 135 20.16 27.64 10.51
N TYR A 136 19.00 28.16 10.79
CA TYR A 136 17.80 27.33 10.97
C TYR A 136 16.92 27.44 9.75
N ASP A 137 16.41 26.30 9.29
CA ASP A 137 15.42 26.23 8.19
C ASP A 137 14.23 25.41 8.65
N ILE A 138 13.13 25.54 7.93
CA ILE A 138 11.92 24.78 8.18
C ILE A 138 11.89 23.59 7.21
N ASN A 139 11.85 22.39 7.78
CA ASN A 139 11.54 21.18 7.05
C ASN A 139 10.08 20.81 7.27
N TYR A 140 9.32 20.61 6.17
CA TYR A 140 7.95 20.16 6.25
C TYR A 140 7.91 18.63 6.28
N GLY A 141 7.07 18.06 7.15
CA GLY A 141 6.85 16.63 7.21
C GLY A 141 5.94 16.14 6.09
N CYS A 142 5.85 14.82 5.93
CA CYS A 142 5.22 14.14 4.80
C CYS A 142 3.78 14.60 4.50
N VAL A 143 2.96 14.83 5.52
CA VAL A 143 1.58 15.30 5.36
C VAL A 143 1.53 16.75 4.89
N VAL A 144 2.28 17.64 5.55
CA VAL A 144 2.29 19.05 5.19
C VAL A 144 2.90 19.28 3.82
N GLU A 145 3.96 18.55 3.48
CA GLU A 145 4.57 18.60 2.16
C GLU A 145 3.54 18.24 1.07
N THR A 146 2.84 17.13 1.24
CA THR A 146 1.80 16.69 0.29
C THR A 146 0.64 17.70 0.18
N LEU A 147 0.17 18.22 1.31
CA LEU A 147 -0.89 19.23 1.33
C LEU A 147 -0.47 20.53 0.64
N ARG A 148 0.78 20.97 0.83
CA ARG A 148 1.31 22.18 0.18
C ARG A 148 1.37 22.02 -1.34
N GLU A 149 1.78 20.87 -1.84
CA GLU A 149 1.77 20.62 -3.27
C GLU A 149 0.38 20.68 -3.87
N ASN A 150 -0.62 20.14 -3.16
CA ASN A 150 -2.01 20.25 -3.58
C ASN A 150 -2.51 21.70 -3.69
N LEU A 151 -1.96 22.60 -2.88
CA LEU A 151 -2.30 24.03 -2.92
C LEU A 151 -1.54 24.80 -4.00
N THR A 152 -0.32 24.36 -4.33
CA THR A 152 0.56 25.05 -5.30
C THR A 152 0.42 24.53 -6.72
N SER A 153 -0.26 23.41 -6.93
CA SER A 153 -0.50 22.80 -8.25
C SER A 153 -1.42 23.70 -9.10
N GLY A 154 -0.90 24.83 -9.55
CA GLY A 154 -1.55 25.73 -10.50
C GLY A 154 -0.89 25.59 -11.87
N GLY A 155 -1.66 25.39 -12.93
CA GLY A 155 -1.09 25.35 -14.26
C GLY A 155 -2.00 24.68 -15.28
N THR A 156 -1.56 23.59 -15.85
CA THR A 156 -2.29 22.84 -16.89
C THR A 156 -3.35 21.92 -16.28
N GLU A 157 -4.53 21.88 -16.85
CA GLU A 157 -5.54 20.86 -16.52
C GLU A 157 -5.19 19.52 -17.20
N PRO A 158 -5.50 18.38 -16.58
CA PRO A 158 -6.06 18.22 -15.24
C PRO A 158 -5.06 18.58 -14.11
N LYS A 159 -5.56 19.20 -13.03
CA LYS A 159 -4.74 19.53 -11.86
C LYS A 159 -4.37 18.25 -11.11
N THR A 160 -3.08 18.06 -10.83
CA THR A 160 -2.64 16.90 -10.03
C THR A 160 -2.89 17.14 -8.55
N ARG A 161 -3.50 16.15 -7.89
CA ARG A 161 -3.78 16.07 -6.46
C ARG A 161 -3.08 14.87 -5.86
N TYR A 162 -2.38 15.03 -4.78
CA TYR A 162 -1.60 13.98 -4.14
C TYR A 162 -2.26 13.50 -2.84
N TRP A 163 -2.32 12.19 -2.69
CA TRP A 163 -2.63 11.54 -1.42
C TRP A 163 -1.36 11.06 -0.74
N THR A 164 -1.33 11.09 0.59
CA THR A 164 -0.19 10.57 1.34
C THR A 164 -0.33 9.07 1.52
N VAL A 165 0.65 8.31 1.05
CA VAL A 165 0.79 6.88 1.33
C VAL A 165 1.92 6.69 2.32
N ILE A 166 1.64 6.07 3.46
CA ILE A 166 2.64 5.78 4.50
C ILE A 166 2.81 4.27 4.59
N ASP A 167 3.92 3.81 4.05
CA ASP A 167 4.28 2.39 4.09
C ASP A 167 4.86 2.02 5.45
N GLU A 168 4.56 0.78 5.91
CA GLU A 168 4.98 0.28 7.22
C GLU A 168 4.57 1.20 8.38
N PHE A 169 3.38 1.75 8.32
CA PHE A 169 2.85 2.78 9.21
C PHE A 169 3.05 2.47 10.71
N ASN A 170 2.93 1.19 11.10
CA ASN A 170 3.08 0.73 12.47
C ASN A 170 4.55 0.58 12.94
N ARG A 171 5.54 0.89 12.11
CA ARG A 171 6.93 1.04 12.56
C ARG A 171 7.17 2.36 13.26
N ALA A 172 6.37 3.39 12.97
CA ALA A 172 6.49 4.66 13.68
C ALA A 172 5.83 4.58 15.07
N PRO A 173 6.34 5.32 16.07
CA PRO A 173 5.68 5.52 17.34
C PRO A 173 4.44 6.42 17.13
N ILE A 174 3.29 5.78 16.83
CA ILE A 174 2.10 6.39 16.23
C ILE A 174 1.60 7.60 17.01
N ASP A 175 1.38 7.47 18.32
CA ASP A 175 0.84 8.56 19.14
C ASP A 175 1.80 9.76 19.21
N LYS A 176 3.11 9.51 19.22
CA LYS A 176 4.14 10.55 19.23
C LYS A 176 4.23 11.27 17.89
N SER A 177 4.20 10.51 16.78
CA SER A 177 4.43 11.07 15.45
C SER A 177 3.19 11.72 14.87
N PHE A 178 2.02 11.11 15.08
CA PHE A 178 0.76 11.50 14.43
C PHE A 178 -0.25 12.19 15.36
N GLY A 179 0.07 12.39 16.65
CA GLY A 179 -0.85 12.97 17.62
C GLY A 179 -1.56 14.26 17.16
N PRO A 180 -0.84 15.31 16.72
CA PRO A 180 -1.45 16.54 16.19
C PRO A 180 -2.30 16.31 14.94
N LEU A 181 -1.91 15.37 14.07
CA LEU A 181 -2.65 15.02 12.86
C LEU A 181 -4.02 14.41 13.21
N PHE A 182 -4.12 13.59 14.24
CA PHE A 182 -5.39 12.97 14.62
C PHE A 182 -6.45 14.00 15.00
N THR A 183 -6.06 15.09 15.65
CA THR A 183 -6.96 16.21 15.91
C THR A 183 -7.33 16.94 14.62
N ALA A 184 -6.33 17.22 13.78
CA ALA A 184 -6.51 17.91 12.53
C ALA A 184 -7.43 17.16 11.54
N LEU A 185 -7.34 15.82 11.47
CA LEU A 185 -8.21 15.01 10.63
C LEU A 185 -9.69 15.04 11.07
N ARG A 186 -9.95 15.30 12.36
CA ARG A 186 -11.31 15.48 12.87
C ARG A 186 -11.84 16.87 12.54
N ASP A 187 -11.00 17.88 12.75
CA ASP A 187 -11.40 19.28 12.70
C ASP A 187 -11.26 19.88 11.29
N GLY A 188 -10.64 19.14 10.36
CA GLY A 188 -10.38 19.57 8.97
C GLY A 188 -9.31 20.65 8.87
N ARG A 189 -8.58 20.94 9.97
CA ARG A 189 -7.55 21.98 10.03
C ARG A 189 -6.32 21.48 10.76
N LEU A 190 -5.17 21.65 10.13
CA LEU A 190 -3.87 21.33 10.68
C LEU A 190 -3.19 22.61 11.14
N GLY A 191 -3.07 22.80 12.44
CA GLY A 191 -2.37 23.92 13.07
C GLY A 191 -0.92 23.56 13.43
N GLN A 192 -0.23 24.54 14.03
CA GLN A 192 1.15 24.39 14.53
C GLN A 192 2.17 23.97 13.43
N ILE A 193 1.91 24.34 12.18
CA ILE A 193 2.86 24.15 11.09
C ILE A 193 3.92 25.26 11.21
N PRO A 194 5.24 24.96 11.29
CA PRO A 194 6.25 26.00 11.33
C PRO A 194 6.13 26.96 10.14
N SER A 195 6.12 28.28 10.42
CA SER A 195 5.91 29.31 9.39
C SER A 195 7.23 29.84 8.84
N LYS A 196 7.32 29.99 7.51
CA LYS A 196 8.41 30.73 6.85
C LYS A 196 8.12 32.23 6.74
N LYS A 197 6.96 32.71 7.22
CA LYS A 197 6.57 34.14 7.14
C LYS A 197 7.22 34.91 8.26
N PRO A 198 7.79 36.08 7.98
CA PRO A 198 8.39 36.93 9.01
C PRO A 198 7.36 37.30 10.11
N GLY A 199 7.79 37.18 11.37
CA GLY A 199 6.94 37.54 12.51
C GLY A 199 5.87 36.51 12.88
N ARG A 200 5.78 35.38 12.19
CA ARG A 200 4.82 34.32 12.46
C ARG A 200 5.55 33.01 12.82
N ILE A 201 5.22 32.44 13.97
CA ILE A 201 5.85 31.20 14.44
C ILE A 201 5.21 29.99 13.77
N TYR A 202 3.90 29.98 13.67
CA TYR A 202 3.12 28.88 13.13
C TYR A 202 2.09 29.34 12.10
N ASP A 203 1.86 28.53 11.10
CA ASP A 203 0.76 28.62 10.14
C ASP A 203 -0.30 27.57 10.46
N GLU A 204 -1.48 27.75 9.89
CA GLU A 204 -2.57 26.79 9.86
C GLU A 204 -2.90 26.43 8.41
N MET A 205 -3.30 25.20 8.16
CA MET A 205 -3.65 24.70 6.84
C MET A 205 -4.98 23.95 6.88
N VAL A 206 -5.86 24.23 5.95
CA VAL A 206 -7.09 23.48 5.76
C VAL A 206 -6.74 22.14 5.08
N ILE A 207 -7.30 21.06 5.60
CA ILE A 207 -7.19 19.75 4.97
C ILE A 207 -8.30 19.64 3.90
N PRO A 208 -7.97 19.52 2.61
CA PRO A 208 -8.97 19.42 1.55
C PRO A 208 -9.87 18.18 1.71
N ARG A 209 -11.14 18.30 1.30
CA ARG A 209 -12.11 17.19 1.40
C ARG A 209 -11.75 15.98 0.56
N ASP A 210 -11.02 16.17 -0.51
CA ASP A 210 -10.51 15.14 -1.43
C ASP A 210 -9.18 14.53 -0.99
N TYR A 211 -8.55 15.06 0.06
CA TYR A 211 -7.29 14.53 0.57
C TYR A 211 -7.48 13.26 1.37
N ARG A 212 -6.65 12.25 1.10
CA ARG A 212 -6.65 10.98 1.83
C ARG A 212 -5.25 10.57 2.29
N ILE A 213 -5.23 9.82 3.38
CA ILE A 213 -4.04 9.12 3.87
C ILE A 213 -4.31 7.63 3.78
N ILE A 214 -3.38 6.88 3.21
CA ILE A 214 -3.43 5.43 3.14
C ILE A 214 -2.19 4.89 3.84
N GLY A 215 -2.38 4.14 4.91
CA GLY A 215 -1.29 3.45 5.60
C GLY A 215 -1.24 1.97 5.22
N THR A 216 -0.06 1.38 5.20
CA THR A 216 0.09 -0.07 5.11
C THR A 216 0.65 -0.63 6.43
N LEU A 217 0.16 -1.78 6.84
CA LEU A 217 0.53 -2.45 8.08
C LEU A 217 0.95 -3.89 7.79
N ASN A 218 2.12 -4.28 8.27
CA ASN A 218 2.55 -5.67 8.26
C ASN A 218 2.10 -6.35 9.56
N THR A 219 1.24 -7.38 9.45
CA THR A 219 0.65 -8.03 10.63
C THR A 219 1.55 -9.07 11.29
N GLN A 220 2.64 -9.45 10.64
CA GLN A 220 3.52 -10.55 11.08
C GLN A 220 4.75 -10.08 11.86
N ASP A 221 5.18 -8.85 11.68
CA ASP A 221 6.37 -8.27 12.32
C ASP A 221 6.07 -7.80 13.76
N LYS A 222 5.78 -8.77 14.66
CA LYS A 222 5.31 -8.46 16.02
C LYS A 222 6.36 -7.78 16.90
N SER A 223 7.65 -7.94 16.61
CA SER A 223 8.75 -7.51 17.49
C SER A 223 9.08 -6.01 17.39
N PHE A 224 8.64 -5.33 16.32
CA PHE A 224 8.95 -3.91 16.05
C PHE A 224 7.72 -3.03 15.83
N LEU A 225 6.52 -3.55 16.12
CA LEU A 225 5.28 -2.85 15.79
C LEU A 225 4.72 -2.12 17.01
N PHE A 226 4.49 -0.84 16.84
CA PHE A 226 3.70 -0.07 17.80
C PHE A 226 2.21 -0.43 17.68
N ASN A 227 1.53 -0.53 18.82
CA ASN A 227 0.10 -0.77 18.84
C ASN A 227 -0.65 0.42 18.21
N VAL A 228 -1.58 0.08 17.33
CA VAL A 228 -2.49 1.07 16.73
C VAL A 228 -3.45 1.57 17.81
N SER A 229 -3.36 2.86 18.16
CA SER A 229 -4.20 3.46 19.19
C SER A 229 -5.68 3.55 18.77
N ASN A 230 -6.57 3.62 19.74
CA ASN A 230 -8.01 3.84 19.48
C ASN A 230 -8.27 5.17 18.76
N ALA A 231 -7.43 6.17 19.00
CA ALA A 231 -7.49 7.45 18.31
C ALA A 231 -7.28 7.32 16.81
N LEU A 232 -6.34 6.47 16.39
CA LEU A 232 -6.12 6.16 14.98
C LEU A 232 -7.28 5.34 14.40
N ARG A 233 -7.71 4.28 15.10
CA ARG A 233 -8.80 3.41 14.64
C ARG A 233 -10.10 4.14 14.38
N SER A 234 -10.36 5.24 15.10
CA SER A 234 -11.56 6.06 14.90
C SER A 234 -11.53 6.95 13.66
N ARG A 235 -10.38 7.06 12.98
CA ARG A 235 -10.18 7.94 11.80
C ARG A 235 -9.81 7.18 10.54
N PHE A 236 -9.44 5.92 10.69
CA PHE A 236 -9.04 5.07 9.59
C PHE A 236 -9.92 3.82 9.55
N VAL A 237 -10.32 3.43 8.36
CA VAL A 237 -10.94 2.11 8.13
C VAL A 237 -9.83 1.11 7.87
N SER A 238 -9.75 0.07 8.71
CA SER A 238 -8.82 -1.03 8.51
C SER A 238 -9.42 -2.05 7.54
N VAL A 239 -8.67 -2.36 6.48
CA VAL A 239 -9.05 -3.36 5.48
C VAL A 239 -7.96 -4.42 5.38
N ARG A 240 -8.34 -5.67 5.55
CA ARG A 240 -7.40 -6.79 5.53
C ARG A 240 -7.17 -7.28 4.10
N ILE A 241 -5.91 -7.23 3.66
CA ILE A 241 -5.45 -7.79 2.40
C ILE A 241 -4.79 -9.14 2.71
N GLY A 242 -5.48 -10.22 2.36
CA GLY A 242 -5.02 -11.60 2.58
C GLY A 242 -4.05 -12.07 1.49
N VAL A 243 -3.63 -13.33 1.62
CA VAL A 243 -2.98 -14.07 0.53
C VAL A 243 -4.05 -14.49 -0.49
N PRO A 244 -3.70 -14.70 -1.76
CA PRO A 244 -4.65 -15.19 -2.76
C PRO A 244 -5.27 -16.53 -2.35
N GLU A 245 -6.54 -16.71 -2.70
CA GLU A 245 -7.26 -17.96 -2.46
C GLU A 245 -6.73 -19.09 -3.36
N LYS A 246 -6.88 -20.33 -2.92
CA LYS A 246 -6.37 -21.53 -3.62
C LYS A 246 -6.98 -21.68 -5.02
N GLU A 247 -8.19 -21.25 -5.21
CA GLU A 247 -8.93 -21.25 -6.49
C GLU A 247 -8.24 -20.37 -7.56
N LYS A 248 -7.42 -19.42 -7.14
CA LYS A 248 -6.62 -18.54 -8.00
C LYS A 248 -5.20 -19.06 -8.26
N ALA A 249 -4.89 -20.32 -7.92
CA ALA A 249 -3.54 -20.90 -8.01
C ALA A 249 -2.90 -20.70 -9.40
N GLU A 250 -3.60 -21.06 -10.47
CA GLU A 250 -3.04 -20.92 -11.85
C GLU A 250 -2.73 -19.47 -12.20
N LYS A 251 -3.64 -18.54 -11.81
CA LYS A 251 -3.40 -17.12 -12.01
C LYS A 251 -2.22 -16.63 -11.18
N GLU A 252 -2.07 -17.08 -9.95
CA GLU A 252 -0.96 -16.68 -9.09
C GLU A 252 0.38 -17.18 -9.63
N ILE A 253 0.44 -18.43 -10.08
CA ILE A 253 1.62 -18.99 -10.75
C ILE A 253 1.98 -18.16 -11.99
N TYR A 254 1.00 -17.85 -12.84
CA TYR A 254 1.18 -17.01 -14.02
C TYR A 254 1.72 -15.61 -13.65
N PHE A 255 1.09 -14.91 -12.71
CA PHE A 255 1.53 -13.57 -12.31
C PHE A 255 2.92 -13.58 -11.66
N ALA A 256 3.20 -14.58 -10.83
CA ALA A 256 4.52 -14.74 -10.25
C ALA A 256 5.60 -14.93 -11.31
N ALA A 257 5.34 -15.78 -12.31
CA ALA A 257 6.25 -16.01 -13.43
C ALA A 257 6.43 -14.75 -14.30
N MET A 258 5.33 -14.09 -14.66
CA MET A 258 5.36 -12.83 -15.41
C MET A 258 6.18 -11.74 -14.69
N HIS A 259 5.95 -11.55 -13.40
CA HIS A 259 6.70 -10.58 -12.63
C HIS A 259 8.17 -10.96 -12.40
N ALA A 260 8.46 -12.26 -12.29
CA ALA A 260 9.84 -12.76 -12.22
C ALA A 260 10.60 -12.44 -13.51
N LEU A 261 10.02 -12.77 -14.67
CA LEU A 261 10.59 -12.45 -15.98
C LEU A 261 10.84 -10.95 -16.17
N LYS A 262 9.84 -10.12 -15.82
CA LYS A 262 9.99 -8.65 -15.89
C LYS A 262 11.12 -8.13 -15.01
N LYS A 263 11.33 -8.72 -13.82
CA LYS A 263 12.42 -8.31 -12.92
C LYS A 263 13.79 -8.80 -13.38
N LEU A 264 13.85 -9.87 -14.16
CA LEU A 264 15.09 -10.36 -14.73
C LEU A 264 15.55 -9.51 -15.93
N ASP A 265 14.68 -8.61 -16.43
CA ASP A 265 14.96 -7.68 -17.56
C ASP A 265 15.52 -8.38 -18.81
N ARG A 266 15.06 -9.61 -19.04
CA ARG A 266 15.52 -10.47 -20.14
C ARG A 266 14.38 -11.27 -20.77
N GLU A 267 13.18 -10.68 -20.88
CA GLU A 267 11.98 -11.38 -21.35
C GLU A 267 12.20 -12.11 -22.68
N ASP A 268 13.03 -11.57 -23.56
CA ASP A 268 13.31 -12.22 -24.85
C ASP A 268 14.20 -13.46 -24.73
N ASN A 269 15.05 -13.56 -23.71
CA ASN A 269 15.97 -14.69 -23.53
C ASN A 269 15.30 -15.96 -23.01
N TYR A 270 14.13 -15.84 -22.37
CA TYR A 270 13.46 -16.96 -21.71
C TYR A 270 12.32 -17.58 -22.54
N LYS A 271 12.04 -17.07 -23.75
CA LYS A 271 10.93 -17.54 -24.62
C LYS A 271 11.04 -19.01 -24.99
N ASP A 272 12.26 -19.54 -25.01
CA ASP A 272 12.52 -20.93 -25.34
C ASP A 272 12.29 -21.90 -24.18
N ILE A 273 12.19 -21.38 -22.95
CA ILE A 273 12.04 -22.22 -21.75
C ILE A 273 10.72 -21.99 -21.02
N ILE A 274 10.10 -20.80 -21.12
CA ILE A 274 8.84 -20.48 -20.48
C ILE A 274 7.94 -19.64 -21.39
N VAL A 275 6.72 -20.08 -21.56
CA VAL A 275 5.71 -19.39 -22.39
C VAL A 275 4.48 -19.03 -21.55
N LEU A 276 4.06 -17.78 -21.66
CA LEU A 276 2.92 -17.23 -20.93
C LEU A 276 1.69 -17.14 -21.85
N ASP A 277 0.59 -17.78 -21.46
CA ASP A 277 -0.72 -17.57 -22.08
C ASP A 277 -1.38 -16.34 -21.45
N HIS A 278 -1.11 -15.16 -22.00
CA HIS A 278 -1.65 -13.88 -21.50
C HIS A 278 -3.17 -13.79 -21.58
N LYS A 279 -3.80 -14.51 -22.53
CA LYS A 279 -5.26 -14.49 -22.71
C LYS A 279 -5.97 -15.21 -21.57
N ASN A 280 -5.45 -16.39 -21.19
CA ASN A 280 -6.06 -17.22 -20.16
C ASN A 280 -5.40 -17.02 -18.78
N LYS A 281 -4.35 -16.18 -18.69
CA LYS A 281 -3.58 -15.88 -17.47
C LYS A 281 -3.06 -17.15 -16.78
N ARG A 282 -2.36 -17.99 -17.54
CA ARG A 282 -1.74 -19.23 -17.09
C ARG A 282 -0.42 -19.47 -17.83
N LEU A 283 0.38 -20.42 -17.34
CA LEU A 283 1.53 -20.91 -18.10
C LEU A 283 1.04 -21.76 -19.29
N ASP A 284 1.69 -21.62 -20.44
CA ASP A 284 1.48 -22.51 -21.57
C ASP A 284 2.25 -23.81 -21.31
N GLU A 285 1.55 -24.83 -20.81
CA GLU A 285 2.14 -26.10 -20.41
C GLU A 285 2.73 -26.92 -21.59
N LEU A 286 2.26 -26.66 -22.81
CA LEU A 286 2.74 -27.38 -24.02
C LEU A 286 4.04 -26.80 -24.52
N ASN A 287 4.26 -25.51 -24.34
CA ASN A 287 5.41 -24.80 -24.89
C ASN A 287 6.42 -24.37 -23.81
N THR A 288 6.14 -24.63 -22.54
CA THR A 288 7.09 -24.41 -21.43
C THR A 288 7.89 -25.67 -21.16
N ASP A 289 9.19 -25.54 -20.87
CA ASP A 289 10.02 -26.68 -20.45
C ASP A 289 9.38 -27.45 -19.30
N ILE A 290 9.26 -28.77 -19.45
CA ILE A 290 8.48 -29.59 -18.51
C ILE A 290 9.09 -29.62 -17.10
N THR A 291 10.42 -29.60 -16.98
CA THR A 291 11.08 -29.62 -15.67
C THR A 291 10.92 -28.28 -14.98
N LEU A 292 11.09 -27.18 -15.72
CA LEU A 292 10.82 -25.84 -15.20
C LEU A 292 9.37 -25.70 -14.75
N LEU A 293 8.40 -26.16 -15.55
CA LEU A 293 6.99 -26.12 -15.19
C LEU A 293 6.70 -26.88 -13.89
N GLN A 294 7.32 -28.04 -13.71
CA GLN A 294 7.20 -28.84 -12.48
C GLN A 294 7.78 -28.11 -11.29
N ASP A 295 8.96 -27.51 -11.41
CA ASP A 295 9.63 -26.78 -10.34
C ASP A 295 8.83 -25.54 -9.91
N LEU A 296 8.30 -24.77 -10.86
CA LEU A 296 7.45 -23.62 -10.57
C LEU A 296 6.16 -24.03 -9.84
N LYS A 297 5.50 -25.09 -10.30
CA LYS A 297 4.31 -25.64 -9.65
C LYS A 297 4.62 -26.16 -8.25
N LEU A 298 5.73 -26.87 -8.07
CA LEU A 298 6.15 -27.40 -6.77
C LEU A 298 6.47 -26.28 -5.77
N ALA A 299 7.21 -25.24 -6.19
CA ALA A 299 7.47 -24.06 -5.37
C ALA A 299 6.16 -23.39 -4.90
N TYR A 300 5.18 -23.27 -5.80
CA TYR A 300 3.85 -22.77 -5.42
C TYR A 300 3.17 -23.66 -4.38
N TRP A 301 3.14 -24.98 -4.56
CA TRP A 301 2.45 -25.87 -3.65
C TRP A 301 3.11 -25.95 -2.28
N VAL A 302 4.44 -25.87 -2.21
CA VAL A 302 5.16 -25.75 -0.93
C VAL A 302 4.77 -24.45 -0.23
N LEU A 303 4.75 -23.33 -0.93
CA LEU A 303 4.31 -22.05 -0.38
C LEU A 303 2.84 -22.11 0.08
N ALA A 304 1.94 -22.68 -0.73
CA ALA A 304 0.53 -22.81 -0.40
C ALA A 304 0.28 -23.68 0.85
N SER A 305 1.09 -24.73 1.06
CA SER A 305 1.02 -25.56 2.26
C SER A 305 1.43 -24.78 3.51
N ILE A 306 2.46 -23.93 3.42
CA ILE A 306 2.91 -23.09 4.54
C ILE A 306 1.86 -22.02 4.86
N ARG A 307 1.16 -21.51 3.87
CA ARG A 307 0.09 -20.49 4.03
C ARG A 307 -1.05 -20.94 4.92
N LEU A 308 -1.24 -22.23 5.13
CA LEU A 308 -2.23 -22.76 6.10
C LEU A 308 -1.89 -22.35 7.54
N PHE A 309 -0.63 -22.07 7.84
CA PHE A 309 -0.12 -21.74 9.17
C PHE A 309 0.42 -20.31 9.24
N TYR A 310 1.02 -19.85 8.17
CA TYR A 310 1.72 -18.59 8.13
C TYR A 310 1.50 -17.86 6.79
N GLY A 311 0.88 -16.69 6.82
CA GLY A 311 0.55 -15.93 5.61
C GLY A 311 1.80 -15.39 4.93
N LEU A 312 2.12 -15.89 3.75
CA LEU A 312 3.22 -15.44 2.90
C LEU A 312 2.65 -14.96 1.56
N GLY A 313 2.96 -13.73 1.18
CA GLY A 313 2.42 -13.12 -0.04
C GLY A 313 3.05 -13.64 -1.33
N THR A 314 2.43 -13.30 -2.47
CA THR A 314 2.88 -13.65 -3.82
C THR A 314 4.27 -13.10 -4.15
N ALA A 315 4.69 -12.00 -3.52
CA ALA A 315 6.02 -11.44 -3.74
C ALA A 315 7.15 -12.43 -3.43
N LEU A 316 6.97 -13.32 -2.44
CA LEU A 316 7.93 -14.36 -2.14
C LEU A 316 8.02 -15.39 -3.28
N LEU A 317 6.88 -15.76 -3.86
CA LEU A 317 6.82 -16.65 -5.01
C LEU A 317 7.55 -16.05 -6.20
N VAL A 318 7.38 -14.76 -6.46
CA VAL A 318 8.11 -14.02 -7.51
C VAL A 318 9.62 -14.13 -7.30
N GLU A 319 10.12 -13.95 -6.08
CA GLU A 319 11.56 -14.04 -5.77
C GLU A 319 12.10 -15.49 -5.90
N MET A 320 11.30 -16.49 -5.57
CA MET A 320 11.66 -17.90 -5.82
C MET A 320 11.71 -18.20 -7.32
N TYR A 321 10.71 -17.74 -8.08
CA TYR A 321 10.64 -17.98 -9.53
C TYR A 321 11.80 -17.32 -10.28
N LYS A 322 12.26 -16.16 -9.84
CA LYS A 322 13.47 -15.55 -10.42
C LYS A 322 14.67 -16.49 -10.37
N ILE A 323 14.91 -17.12 -9.20
CA ILE A 323 16.03 -18.05 -9.02
C ILE A 323 15.85 -19.28 -9.90
N ILE A 324 14.66 -19.90 -9.89
CA ILE A 324 14.35 -21.12 -10.64
C ILE A 324 14.50 -20.88 -12.14
N ILE A 325 13.98 -19.77 -12.66
CA ILE A 325 14.02 -19.44 -14.09
C ILE A 325 15.44 -19.09 -14.54
N ASP A 326 16.17 -18.27 -13.78
CA ASP A 326 17.52 -17.82 -14.15
C ASP A 326 18.51 -18.99 -14.12
N GLU A 327 18.43 -19.88 -13.12
CA GLU A 327 19.27 -21.07 -13.05
C GLU A 327 18.98 -22.03 -14.20
N LYS A 328 17.70 -22.26 -14.52
CA LYS A 328 17.32 -23.13 -15.65
C LYS A 328 17.88 -22.62 -16.97
N ASP A 329 17.78 -21.31 -17.20
CA ASP A 329 18.35 -20.69 -18.42
C ASP A 329 19.88 -20.82 -18.45
N PHE A 330 20.55 -20.60 -17.33
CA PHE A 330 21.99 -20.73 -17.19
C PHE A 330 22.46 -22.17 -17.51
N VAL A 331 21.82 -23.19 -16.90
CA VAL A 331 22.10 -24.60 -17.12
C VAL A 331 21.94 -24.99 -18.60
N MET A 332 20.88 -24.48 -19.25
CA MET A 332 20.61 -24.76 -20.65
C MET A 332 21.63 -24.11 -21.58
N ARG A 333 21.97 -22.83 -21.32
CA ARG A 333 22.94 -22.10 -22.17
C ARG A 333 24.36 -22.64 -22.06
N GLU A 334 24.82 -22.91 -20.84
CA GLU A 334 26.18 -23.40 -20.62
C GLU A 334 26.31 -24.92 -20.81
N ASN A 335 25.18 -25.62 -20.98
CA ASN A 335 25.13 -27.10 -21.13
C ASN A 335 25.88 -27.80 -19.98
N ILE A 336 25.65 -27.35 -18.74
CA ILE A 336 26.27 -27.90 -17.54
C ILE A 336 25.23 -28.64 -16.69
N ARG A 337 25.71 -29.39 -15.69
CA ARG A 337 24.89 -30.00 -14.67
C ARG A 337 25.34 -29.49 -13.33
N LEU A 338 24.38 -28.98 -12.55
CA LEU A 338 24.59 -28.53 -11.17
C LEU A 338 24.24 -29.66 -10.19
N ASP A 339 24.84 -29.63 -9.00
CA ASP A 339 24.55 -30.57 -7.90
C ASP A 339 23.22 -30.25 -7.20
N SER A 340 22.83 -28.98 -7.17
CA SER A 340 21.54 -28.50 -6.65
C SER A 340 20.64 -28.06 -7.80
N THR A 341 19.33 -28.06 -7.58
CA THR A 341 18.35 -27.49 -8.52
C THR A 341 18.00 -26.08 -8.12
N GLY A 342 17.59 -25.25 -9.10
CA GLY A 342 17.11 -23.90 -8.83
C GLY A 342 15.94 -23.85 -7.85
N LEU A 343 15.14 -24.92 -7.79
CA LEU A 343 14.12 -25.10 -6.76
C LEU A 343 14.72 -25.20 -5.36
N ASP A 344 15.74 -26.04 -5.16
CA ASP A 344 16.40 -26.21 -3.85
C ASP A 344 17.05 -24.90 -3.38
N GLU A 345 17.69 -24.18 -4.30
CA GLU A 345 18.25 -22.85 -4.01
C GLU A 345 17.17 -21.84 -3.65
N ALA A 346 16.07 -21.79 -4.41
CA ALA A 346 14.98 -20.87 -4.17
C ALA A 346 14.31 -21.13 -2.81
N LEU A 347 14.06 -22.40 -2.46
CA LEU A 347 13.49 -22.79 -1.18
C LEU A 347 14.44 -22.43 -0.02
N THR A 348 15.72 -22.77 -0.16
CA THR A 348 16.73 -22.54 0.88
C THR A 348 17.00 -21.04 1.08
N ALA A 349 17.15 -20.27 0.02
CA ALA A 349 17.53 -18.88 0.11
C ALA A 349 16.34 -17.94 0.44
N LYS A 350 15.13 -18.29 0.02
CA LYS A 350 13.98 -17.38 0.13
C LYS A 350 12.90 -17.86 1.09
N LEU A 351 12.55 -19.14 1.09
CA LEU A 351 11.44 -19.65 1.88
C LEU A 351 11.87 -20.04 3.30
N ILE A 352 12.93 -20.83 3.45
CA ILE A 352 13.38 -21.31 4.77
C ILE A 352 13.59 -20.17 5.76
N PRO A 353 14.24 -19.04 5.43
CA PRO A 353 14.41 -17.92 6.35
C PRO A 353 13.10 -17.31 6.86
N GLN A 354 11.97 -17.51 6.13
CA GLN A 354 10.67 -17.03 6.57
C GLN A 354 10.01 -17.95 7.60
N LEU A 355 10.52 -19.16 7.77
CA LEU A 355 9.97 -20.18 8.67
C LEU A 355 10.45 -20.06 10.12
N ASP A 356 11.42 -19.19 10.40
CA ASP A 356 11.95 -18.97 11.76
C ASP A 356 10.89 -18.55 12.79
N GLN A 357 9.76 -18.04 12.31
CA GLN A 357 8.63 -17.64 13.15
C GLN A 357 7.62 -18.77 13.41
N LEU A 358 7.77 -19.92 12.74
CA LEU A 358 6.89 -21.08 12.92
C LEU A 358 7.29 -21.84 14.18
N THR A 359 6.28 -22.34 14.89
CA THR A 359 6.52 -23.23 16.05
C THR A 359 6.89 -24.62 15.58
N LYS A 360 7.49 -25.42 16.49
CA LYS A 360 7.77 -26.84 16.22
C LYS A 360 6.50 -27.63 15.89
N ALA A 361 5.36 -27.23 16.45
CA ALA A 361 4.06 -27.84 16.15
C ALA A 361 3.62 -27.55 14.71
N ASP A 362 3.77 -26.29 14.25
CA ASP A 362 3.44 -25.89 12.88
C ASP A 362 4.31 -26.65 11.86
N LEU A 363 5.62 -26.74 12.13
CA LEU A 363 6.56 -27.49 11.27
C LEU A 363 6.22 -28.99 11.24
N GLY A 364 5.80 -29.55 12.39
CA GLY A 364 5.32 -30.92 12.47
C GLY A 364 4.06 -31.16 11.66
N ALA A 365 3.12 -30.23 11.67
CA ALA A 365 1.90 -30.29 10.89
C ALA A 365 2.15 -30.13 9.38
N ILE A 366 3.04 -29.22 8.97
CA ILE A 366 3.49 -29.09 7.58
C ILE A 366 4.10 -30.40 7.07
N ARG A 367 4.98 -31.00 7.88
CA ARG A 367 5.59 -32.30 7.53
C ARG A 367 4.59 -33.44 7.38
N ALA A 368 3.46 -33.39 8.09
CA ALA A 368 2.41 -34.41 8.00
C ALA A 368 1.49 -34.22 6.76
N LEU A 369 1.55 -33.08 6.08
CA LEU A 369 0.81 -32.80 4.86
C LEU A 369 1.55 -33.28 3.58
N HIS A 370 2.84 -33.56 3.70
CA HIS A 370 3.71 -34.11 2.67
C HIS A 370 4.07 -35.57 2.95
#